data_eff87fe8574af0fdfaf310616d5991d2
#
_entry.id   eff87fe8574af0fdfaf310616d5991d2
#
_cell.length_a   1.000
_cell.length_b   1.000
_cell.length_c   1.000
_cell.angle_alpha   90.00
_cell.angle_beta   90.00
_cell.angle_gamma   90.00
#
_symmetry.space_group_name_H-M   'P 1'
#
loop_
_entity.id
_entity.type
_entity.pdbx_description
1 polymer ?
#
loop_
_entity_poly.entity_id
_entity_poly.type
_entity_poly.pdbx_seq_one_letter_code
_entity_poly.pdbx_strand_id
1 'polypeptide(L)'
;LKKCFGMNTAVVTSFADNAVGRLVEDCIMQGGVDTSYIKWVPYDGIGRSVRNGFNFTERGFGIRGALGVSDRGNTAASQLKPGDIDWEALFGKRGSRWFHTGGIFAALSASTPEVVVEAMKSAKEHGTLISYDLNYRPSLWKAIGGQKKAQEVNREIAKYVDVMIGNEEDFTACLGYEVEGVDDGMKKLPLEGYKKMINRVVKDYPNFSIIATTLRTVKTATVNDWGALCWADGNVYEAAHRKNLEILDRVGGGDSFASGLIYGLMTAEDPKLAVEYGAAHGALAMTTPGDTSMAALDEVERIVGGGSARVIR
;
A
#
# COMPACT_ATOMS: atom_id res chain seq x y z
N LEU A 1 -7.52 7.65 -2.22
CA LEU A 1 -7.96 8.70 -1.28
C LEU A 1 -8.63 9.88 -1.98
N LYS A 2 -7.96 10.57 -2.91
CA LYS A 2 -8.53 11.76 -3.55
C LYS A 2 -9.76 11.45 -4.38
N LYS A 3 -9.63 10.56 -5.34
CA LYS A 3 -10.67 10.27 -6.33
C LYS A 3 -11.96 9.72 -5.69
N CYS A 4 -11.83 8.72 -4.81
CA CYS A 4 -12.97 8.06 -4.17
C CYS A 4 -13.51 8.85 -2.99
N PHE A 5 -12.64 9.28 -2.08
CA PHE A 5 -13.01 9.82 -0.77
C PHE A 5 -12.93 11.35 -0.66
N GLY A 6 -12.56 12.05 -1.74
CA GLY A 6 -12.49 13.51 -1.77
C GLY A 6 -11.41 14.15 -0.90
N MET A 7 -10.54 13.36 -0.26
CA MET A 7 -9.52 13.89 0.65
C MET A 7 -8.44 14.69 -0.12
N ASN A 8 -7.89 15.72 0.50
CA ASN A 8 -6.74 16.43 -0.09
C ASN A 8 -5.49 15.56 0.03
N THR A 9 -4.90 15.24 -1.12
CA THR A 9 -3.72 14.37 -1.21
C THR A 9 -2.66 14.98 -2.10
N ALA A 10 -1.40 14.71 -1.78
CA ALA A 10 -0.25 15.02 -2.61
C ALA A 10 0.58 13.75 -2.82
N VAL A 11 1.33 13.72 -3.92
CA VAL A 11 2.33 12.68 -4.17
C VAL A 11 3.73 13.26 -4.03
N VAL A 12 4.61 12.54 -3.35
CA VAL A 12 6.04 12.84 -3.25
C VAL A 12 6.80 11.74 -3.98
N THR A 13 7.47 12.11 -5.06
CA THR A 13 8.22 11.16 -5.89
C THR A 13 9.23 11.92 -6.77
N SER A 14 9.90 11.21 -7.67
CA SER A 14 10.77 11.81 -8.67
C SER A 14 10.53 11.19 -10.05
N PHE A 15 10.51 12.03 -11.08
CA PHE A 15 10.39 11.63 -12.47
C PHE A 15 11.54 12.16 -13.32
N ALA A 16 11.93 11.38 -14.33
CA ALA A 16 12.75 11.88 -15.42
C ALA A 16 11.94 12.86 -16.26
N ASP A 17 12.51 14.04 -16.54
CA ASP A 17 11.84 15.13 -17.26
C ASP A 17 11.78 14.84 -18.75
N ASN A 18 10.79 14.05 -19.13
CA ASN A 18 10.50 13.68 -20.52
C ASN A 18 8.99 13.45 -20.70
N ALA A 19 8.57 13.19 -21.93
CA ALA A 19 7.15 12.99 -22.26
C ALA A 19 6.48 11.85 -21.48
N VAL A 20 7.22 10.80 -21.11
CA VAL A 20 6.69 9.68 -20.28
C VAL A 20 6.44 10.17 -18.85
N GLY A 21 7.37 10.92 -18.26
CA GLY A 21 7.18 11.50 -16.92
C GLY A 21 5.98 12.46 -16.89
N ARG A 22 5.82 13.28 -17.93
CA ARG A 22 4.66 14.18 -18.05
C ARG A 22 3.34 13.42 -18.19
N LEU A 23 3.32 12.34 -18.99
CA LEU A 23 2.14 11.47 -19.10
C LEU A 23 1.75 10.86 -17.74
N VAL A 24 2.73 10.42 -16.94
CA VAL A 24 2.46 9.88 -15.60
C VAL A 24 1.91 10.96 -14.67
N GLU A 25 2.47 12.16 -14.71
CA GLU A 25 1.95 13.32 -13.96
C GLU A 25 0.50 13.62 -14.34
N ASP A 26 0.18 13.66 -15.65
CA ASP A 26 -1.18 13.89 -16.16
C ASP A 26 -2.16 12.82 -15.61
N CYS A 27 -1.76 11.55 -15.59
CA CYS A 27 -2.57 10.47 -15.02
C CYS A 27 -2.81 10.68 -13.51
N ILE A 28 -1.82 11.14 -12.76
CA ILE A 28 -1.95 11.46 -11.33
C ILE A 28 -2.91 12.65 -11.14
N MET A 29 -2.78 13.71 -11.94
CA MET A 29 -3.64 14.89 -11.90
C MET A 29 -5.09 14.59 -12.27
N GLN A 30 -5.36 13.61 -13.14
CA GLN A 30 -6.72 13.11 -13.42
C GLN A 30 -7.41 12.56 -12.16
N GLY A 31 -6.65 12.01 -11.21
CA GLY A 31 -7.13 11.63 -9.88
C GLY A 31 -7.35 12.81 -8.94
N GLY A 32 -6.98 14.04 -9.34
CA GLY A 32 -7.05 15.26 -8.52
C GLY A 32 -5.96 15.37 -7.44
N VAL A 33 -4.90 14.59 -7.55
CA VAL A 33 -3.77 14.58 -6.60
C VAL A 33 -2.83 15.75 -6.89
N ASP A 34 -2.34 16.42 -5.86
CA ASP A 34 -1.35 17.48 -5.96
C ASP A 34 0.03 16.90 -6.33
N THR A 35 0.59 17.36 -7.43
CA THR A 35 1.87 16.93 -8.01
C THR A 35 3.03 17.91 -7.72
N SER A 36 2.80 18.96 -6.94
CA SER A 36 3.78 20.02 -6.70
C SER A 36 5.05 19.55 -5.96
N TYR A 37 5.02 18.36 -5.36
CA TYR A 37 6.16 17.74 -4.66
C TYR A 37 6.90 16.69 -5.50
N ILE A 38 6.69 16.68 -6.82
CA ILE A 38 7.45 15.83 -7.73
C ILE A 38 8.81 16.48 -8.01
N LYS A 39 9.90 15.77 -7.71
CA LYS A 39 11.23 16.17 -8.11
C LYS A 39 11.49 15.76 -9.57
N TRP A 40 11.68 16.72 -10.45
CA TRP A 40 12.03 16.49 -11.85
C TRP A 40 13.54 16.40 -12.02
N VAL A 41 14.00 15.33 -12.68
CA VAL A 41 15.41 15.06 -12.94
C VAL A 41 15.68 15.22 -14.44
N PRO A 42 16.71 15.99 -14.86
CA PRO A 42 17.06 16.15 -16.27
C PRO A 42 17.26 14.80 -16.97
N TYR A 43 16.65 14.65 -18.13
CA TYR A 43 16.71 13.42 -18.93
C TYR A 43 17.82 13.53 -19.98
N ASP A 44 18.61 12.47 -20.15
CA ASP A 44 19.76 12.42 -21.05
C ASP A 44 19.41 12.03 -22.51
N GLY A 45 18.13 11.95 -22.85
CA GLY A 45 17.63 11.62 -24.17
C GLY A 45 17.47 10.10 -24.45
N ILE A 46 18.07 9.22 -23.62
CA ILE A 46 18.08 7.78 -23.85
C ILE A 46 17.89 6.92 -22.58
N GLY A 47 17.85 7.55 -21.40
CA GLY A 47 17.61 6.86 -20.13
C GLY A 47 18.80 6.08 -19.56
N ARG A 48 20.04 6.47 -19.88
CA ARG A 48 21.23 5.86 -19.26
C ARG A 48 21.41 6.27 -17.82
N SER A 49 21.26 7.57 -17.57
CA SER A 49 21.46 8.17 -16.25
C SER A 49 20.20 8.09 -15.40
N VAL A 50 19.05 8.36 -16.00
CA VAL A 50 17.75 8.39 -15.33
C VAL A 50 16.63 8.07 -16.31
N ARG A 51 15.58 7.38 -15.82
CA ARG A 51 14.37 7.05 -16.59
C ARG A 51 13.16 6.99 -15.68
N ASN A 52 11.98 6.89 -16.27
CA ASN A 52 10.76 6.52 -15.58
C ASN A 52 10.61 4.99 -15.59
N GLY A 53 10.09 4.42 -14.50
CA GLY A 53 9.92 2.98 -14.38
C GLY A 53 8.71 2.47 -15.15
N PHE A 54 8.74 1.19 -15.49
CA PHE A 54 7.63 0.49 -16.12
C PHE A 54 7.24 -0.74 -15.30
N ASN A 55 5.94 -1.01 -15.28
CA ASN A 55 5.41 -2.27 -14.78
C ASN A 55 4.38 -2.79 -15.79
N PHE A 56 4.73 -3.89 -16.46
CA PHE A 56 3.83 -4.56 -17.39
C PHE A 56 3.15 -5.71 -16.64
N THR A 57 1.84 -5.72 -16.64
CA THR A 57 1.07 -6.80 -16.04
C THR A 57 0.15 -7.42 -17.08
N GLU A 58 0.43 -8.67 -17.45
CA GLU A 58 -0.51 -9.50 -18.19
C GLU A 58 -1.57 -9.99 -17.18
N ARG A 59 -2.82 -9.59 -17.39
CA ARG A 59 -3.93 -10.04 -16.56
C ARG A 59 -4.16 -11.55 -16.73
N GLY A 60 -4.21 -12.27 -15.62
CA GLY A 60 -4.61 -13.67 -15.64
C GLY A 60 -6.10 -13.86 -15.95
N PHE A 61 -6.47 -15.05 -16.40
CA PHE A 61 -7.86 -15.43 -16.62
C PHE A 61 -8.08 -16.92 -16.32
N GLY A 62 -9.06 -17.23 -15.51
CA GLY A 62 -9.36 -18.61 -15.13
C GLY A 62 -8.15 -19.32 -14.51
N ILE A 63 -7.67 -20.38 -15.14
CA ILE A 63 -6.50 -21.15 -14.69
C ILE A 63 -5.16 -20.51 -15.02
N ARG A 64 -5.15 -19.50 -15.89
CA ARG A 64 -3.93 -18.80 -16.29
C ARG A 64 -3.65 -17.67 -15.29
N GLY A 65 -2.57 -17.81 -14.51
CA GLY A 65 -2.12 -16.78 -13.59
C GLY A 65 -1.71 -15.49 -14.27
N ALA A 66 -1.82 -14.35 -13.57
CA ALA A 66 -1.27 -13.08 -14.03
C ALA A 66 0.26 -13.12 -14.06
N LEU A 67 0.87 -12.45 -15.05
CA LEU A 67 2.32 -12.30 -15.17
C LEU A 67 2.68 -10.83 -15.11
N GLY A 68 3.53 -10.44 -14.14
CA GLY A 68 4.04 -9.08 -14.00
C GLY A 68 5.54 -9.01 -14.34
N VAL A 69 5.92 -7.99 -15.10
CA VAL A 69 7.31 -7.63 -15.35
C VAL A 69 7.53 -6.20 -14.87
N SER A 70 8.32 -6.05 -13.80
CA SER A 70 8.64 -4.74 -13.22
C SER A 70 10.04 -4.32 -13.61
N ASP A 71 10.17 -3.18 -14.28
CA ASP A 71 11.43 -2.59 -14.70
C ASP A 71 11.67 -1.29 -13.92
N ARG A 72 12.35 -1.40 -12.76
CA ARG A 72 12.48 -0.35 -11.75
C ARG A 72 13.91 0.17 -11.56
N GLY A 73 14.88 -0.39 -12.23
CA GLY A 73 16.28 0.03 -12.13
C GLY A 73 16.53 1.39 -12.77
N ASN A 74 17.42 2.21 -12.18
CA ASN A 74 17.82 3.55 -12.64
C ASN A 74 16.65 4.53 -12.82
N THR A 75 15.54 4.31 -12.13
CA THR A 75 14.43 5.26 -12.16
C THR A 75 14.75 6.51 -11.35
N ALA A 76 14.14 7.64 -11.70
CA ALA A 76 14.31 8.87 -10.93
C ALA A 76 13.94 8.66 -9.45
N ALA A 77 12.84 7.95 -9.17
CA ALA A 77 12.43 7.62 -7.81
C ALA A 77 13.46 6.75 -7.06
N SER A 78 14.13 5.79 -7.75
CA SER A 78 15.17 4.96 -7.13
C SER A 78 16.47 5.71 -6.82
N GLN A 79 16.65 6.91 -7.36
CA GLN A 79 17.83 7.74 -7.17
C GLN A 79 17.63 8.85 -6.12
N LEU A 80 16.46 8.93 -5.50
CA LEU A 80 16.22 9.86 -4.40
C LEU A 80 17.18 9.58 -3.23
N LYS A 81 17.66 10.66 -2.63
CA LYS A 81 18.58 10.65 -1.50
C LYS A 81 18.05 11.53 -0.38
N PRO A 82 18.49 11.32 0.87
CA PRO A 82 18.24 12.26 1.95
C PRO A 82 18.62 13.69 1.54
N GLY A 83 17.77 14.66 1.92
CA GLY A 83 17.90 16.07 1.54
C GLY A 83 17.33 16.45 0.17
N ASP A 84 16.85 15.51 -0.61
CA ASP A 84 16.25 15.78 -1.93
C ASP A 84 14.83 16.37 -1.86
N ILE A 85 14.13 16.15 -0.76
CA ILE A 85 12.74 16.57 -0.55
C ILE A 85 12.66 17.53 0.64
N ASP A 86 11.96 18.64 0.47
CA ASP A 86 11.65 19.58 1.56
C ASP A 86 10.48 19.06 2.40
N TRP A 87 10.80 18.20 3.37
CA TRP A 87 9.80 17.61 4.27
C TRP A 87 9.18 18.66 5.21
N GLU A 88 9.91 19.73 5.55
CA GLU A 88 9.40 20.86 6.32
C GLU A 88 8.27 21.59 5.59
N ALA A 89 8.41 21.78 4.27
CA ALA A 89 7.34 22.36 3.48
C ALA A 89 6.07 21.49 3.49
N LEU A 90 6.24 20.16 3.52
CA LEU A 90 5.14 19.22 3.47
C LEU A 90 4.45 19.02 4.83
N PHE A 91 5.22 18.74 5.87
CA PHE A 91 4.68 18.40 7.19
C PHE A 91 4.48 19.63 8.07
N GLY A 92 5.44 20.55 8.10
CA GLY A 92 5.38 21.78 8.90
C GLY A 92 4.47 22.83 8.28
N LYS A 93 4.83 23.39 7.13
CA LYS A 93 4.12 24.52 6.54
C LYS A 93 2.74 24.16 6.01
N ARG A 94 2.59 22.99 5.33
CA ARG A 94 1.31 22.53 4.80
C ARG A 94 0.45 21.83 5.85
N GLY A 95 1.06 21.27 6.89
CA GLY A 95 0.37 20.59 7.97
C GLY A 95 -0.28 19.29 7.54
N SER A 96 0.47 18.40 6.87
CA SER A 96 -0.05 17.09 6.44
C SER A 96 -0.38 16.24 7.66
N ARG A 97 -1.63 15.78 7.76
CA ARG A 97 -2.10 14.96 8.90
C ARG A 97 -1.71 13.49 8.81
N TRP A 98 -1.43 13.00 7.59
CA TRP A 98 -1.14 11.60 7.33
C TRP A 98 -0.06 11.45 6.26
N PHE A 99 0.92 10.62 6.54
CA PHE A 99 1.96 10.21 5.59
C PHE A 99 1.83 8.70 5.34
N HIS A 100 1.77 8.30 4.07
CA HIS A 100 1.74 6.90 3.66
C HIS A 100 2.89 6.59 2.71
N THR A 101 3.61 5.50 2.98
CA THR A 101 4.65 4.96 2.09
C THR A 101 4.69 3.43 2.22
N GLY A 102 5.60 2.77 1.50
CA GLY A 102 5.64 1.31 1.53
C GLY A 102 6.96 0.69 1.11
N GLY A 103 7.03 -0.63 1.30
CA GLY A 103 8.22 -1.44 1.11
C GLY A 103 8.74 -1.50 -0.32
N ILE A 104 7.90 -1.22 -1.32
CA ILE A 104 8.38 -1.12 -2.70
C ILE A 104 9.34 0.06 -2.84
N PHE A 105 8.97 1.25 -2.35
CA PHE A 105 9.86 2.41 -2.40
C PHE A 105 11.12 2.19 -1.57
N ALA A 106 10.99 1.67 -0.35
CA ALA A 106 12.12 1.35 0.51
C ALA A 106 13.10 0.33 -0.09
N ALA A 107 12.68 -0.47 -1.07
CA ALA A 107 13.49 -1.50 -1.72
C ALA A 107 14.08 -1.08 -3.08
N LEU A 108 13.86 0.15 -3.55
CA LEU A 108 14.27 0.56 -4.90
C LEU A 108 15.80 0.71 -5.03
N SER A 109 16.49 1.12 -3.97
CA SER A 109 17.95 1.33 -3.97
C SER A 109 18.51 1.32 -2.54
N ALA A 110 19.82 1.53 -2.41
CA ALA A 110 20.47 1.64 -1.10
C ALA A 110 20.10 2.95 -0.36
N SER A 111 19.75 4.03 -1.08
CA SER A 111 19.42 5.33 -0.48
C SER A 111 17.93 5.48 -0.13
N THR A 112 17.03 4.77 -0.79
CA THR A 112 15.59 4.96 -0.57
C THR A 112 15.10 4.60 0.84
N PRO A 113 15.66 3.61 1.56
CA PRO A 113 15.32 3.42 2.98
C PRO A 113 15.66 4.63 3.85
N GLU A 114 16.78 5.29 3.56
CA GLU A 114 17.22 6.49 4.31
C GLU A 114 16.26 7.66 4.07
N VAL A 115 15.78 7.84 2.83
CA VAL A 115 14.75 8.83 2.49
C VAL A 115 13.44 8.54 3.23
N VAL A 116 13.02 7.27 3.32
CA VAL A 116 11.85 6.87 4.10
C VAL A 116 12.00 7.26 5.57
N VAL A 117 13.14 6.93 6.18
CA VAL A 117 13.40 7.24 7.59
C VAL A 117 13.49 8.76 7.82
N GLU A 118 14.11 9.51 6.93
CA GLU A 118 14.15 10.98 6.97
C GLU A 118 12.71 11.57 6.95
N ALA A 119 11.88 11.12 6.00
CA ALA A 119 10.49 11.55 5.91
C ALA A 119 9.70 11.23 7.18
N MET A 120 9.85 10.01 7.72
CA MET A 120 9.16 9.58 8.93
C MET A 120 9.58 10.36 10.17
N LYS A 121 10.87 10.68 10.31
CA LYS A 121 11.36 11.52 11.41
C LYS A 121 10.71 12.90 11.35
N SER A 122 10.77 13.55 10.17
CA SER A 122 10.13 14.85 9.99
C SER A 122 8.61 14.80 10.22
N ALA A 123 7.93 13.75 9.73
CA ALA A 123 6.51 13.55 9.98
C ALA A 123 6.20 13.46 11.49
N LYS A 124 6.99 12.72 12.27
CA LYS A 124 6.85 12.61 13.74
C LYS A 124 7.06 13.94 14.45
N GLU A 125 8.06 14.72 14.06
CA GLU A 125 8.32 16.05 14.63
C GLU A 125 7.13 17.00 14.48
N HIS A 126 6.30 16.80 13.44
CA HIS A 126 5.11 17.61 13.16
C HIS A 126 3.77 16.95 13.56
N GLY A 127 3.82 15.81 14.26
CA GLY A 127 2.61 15.12 14.71
C GLY A 127 1.80 14.47 13.58
N THR A 128 2.42 14.23 12.43
CA THR A 128 1.80 13.53 11.29
C THR A 128 1.73 12.04 11.57
N LEU A 129 0.56 11.43 11.40
CA LEU A 129 0.39 9.98 11.48
C LEU A 129 1.06 9.27 10.32
N ILE A 130 1.70 8.15 10.59
CA ILE A 130 2.48 7.41 9.59
C ILE A 130 1.90 6.03 9.38
N SER A 131 1.50 5.71 8.13
CA SER A 131 1.20 4.36 7.71
C SER A 131 2.25 3.81 6.76
N TYR A 132 2.49 2.50 6.88
CA TYR A 132 3.45 1.79 6.05
C TYR A 132 2.86 0.47 5.57
N ASP A 133 2.86 0.25 4.25
CA ASP A 133 2.53 -1.04 3.65
C ASP A 133 3.83 -1.82 3.41
N LEU A 134 3.97 -2.96 4.08
CA LEU A 134 5.16 -3.84 3.99
C LEU A 134 5.44 -4.30 2.56
N ASN A 135 4.41 -4.62 1.81
CA ASN A 135 4.39 -4.85 0.37
C ASN A 135 5.67 -5.53 -0.17
N TYR A 136 6.03 -6.67 0.38
CA TYR A 136 7.26 -7.39 0.06
C TYR A 136 7.33 -7.81 -1.42
N ARG A 137 8.46 -7.56 -2.04
CA ARG A 137 8.72 -7.99 -3.42
C ARG A 137 10.08 -8.67 -3.49
N PRO A 138 10.14 -10.02 -3.56
CA PRO A 138 11.39 -10.77 -3.61
C PRO A 138 12.35 -10.28 -4.68
N SER A 139 11.84 -9.86 -5.84
CA SER A 139 12.63 -9.38 -6.98
C SER A 139 13.43 -8.11 -6.66
N LEU A 140 12.90 -7.22 -5.81
CA LEU A 140 13.60 -5.99 -5.40
C LEU A 140 14.73 -6.30 -4.41
N TRP A 141 14.50 -7.20 -3.47
CA TRP A 141 15.46 -7.50 -2.42
C TRP A 141 16.57 -8.47 -2.86
N LYS A 142 16.30 -9.33 -3.86
CA LYS A 142 17.22 -10.40 -4.29
C LYS A 142 18.64 -9.89 -4.57
N ALA A 143 18.77 -8.75 -5.26
CA ALA A 143 20.06 -8.21 -5.67
C ALA A 143 20.79 -7.41 -4.57
N ILE A 144 20.10 -7.03 -3.47
CA ILE A 144 20.63 -6.15 -2.42
C ILE A 144 20.73 -6.82 -1.05
N GLY A 145 20.70 -8.15 -0.98
CA GLY A 145 20.87 -8.91 0.27
C GLY A 145 19.68 -9.80 0.66
N GLY A 146 18.67 -9.88 -0.20
CA GLY A 146 17.54 -10.81 -0.04
C GLY A 146 16.66 -10.50 1.16
N GLN A 147 15.99 -11.53 1.66
CA GLN A 147 15.04 -11.40 2.79
C GLN A 147 15.71 -10.89 4.08
N LYS A 148 16.95 -11.26 4.34
CA LYS A 148 17.68 -10.78 5.53
C LYS A 148 17.81 -9.25 5.51
N LYS A 149 18.15 -8.67 4.33
CA LYS A 149 18.23 -7.22 4.18
C LYS A 149 16.85 -6.57 4.25
N ALA A 150 15.82 -7.21 3.69
CA ALA A 150 14.45 -6.74 3.83
C ALA A 150 14.03 -6.63 5.30
N GLN A 151 14.34 -7.65 6.12
CA GLN A 151 14.04 -7.63 7.56
C GLN A 151 14.82 -6.56 8.30
N GLU A 152 16.11 -6.38 8.00
CA GLU A 152 16.94 -5.33 8.60
C GLU A 152 16.32 -3.93 8.36
N VAL A 153 16.03 -3.62 7.11
CA VAL A 153 15.48 -2.33 6.70
C VAL A 153 14.07 -2.10 7.26
N ASN A 154 13.17 -3.06 7.11
CA ASN A 154 11.79 -2.88 7.54
C ASN A 154 11.65 -2.83 9.07
N ARG A 155 12.51 -3.53 9.83
CA ARG A 155 12.55 -3.41 11.30
C ARG A 155 13.00 -2.02 11.75
N GLU A 156 13.90 -1.38 11.02
CA GLU A 156 14.29 0.00 11.32
C GLU A 156 13.15 0.98 11.02
N ILE A 157 12.51 0.85 9.85
CA ILE A 157 11.35 1.67 9.44
C ILE A 157 10.18 1.50 10.42
N ALA A 158 9.90 0.28 10.86
CA ALA A 158 8.80 -0.06 11.76
C ALA A 158 8.80 0.75 13.07
N LYS A 159 9.96 1.21 13.54
CA LYS A 159 10.07 2.03 14.76
C LYS A 159 9.35 3.38 14.68
N TYR A 160 9.07 3.85 13.46
CA TYR A 160 8.44 5.15 13.23
C TYR A 160 6.96 5.05 12.82
N VAL A 161 6.46 3.84 12.57
CA VAL A 161 5.13 3.60 12.00
C VAL A 161 4.05 3.60 13.08
N ASP A 162 2.91 4.23 12.81
CA ASP A 162 1.71 4.17 13.65
C ASP A 162 0.72 3.10 13.17
N VAL A 163 0.57 2.99 11.84
CA VAL A 163 -0.36 2.07 11.18
C VAL A 163 0.41 1.16 10.24
N MET A 164 0.57 -0.10 10.63
CA MET A 164 1.25 -1.12 9.82
C MET A 164 0.24 -1.88 8.97
N ILE A 165 0.51 -1.97 7.67
CA ILE A 165 -0.32 -2.68 6.70
C ILE A 165 0.52 -3.78 6.03
N GLY A 166 -0.08 -4.93 5.77
CA GLY A 166 0.56 -6.03 5.07
C GLY A 166 -0.30 -7.29 5.09
N ASN A 167 0.05 -8.25 4.28
CA ASN A 167 -0.49 -9.61 4.39
C ASN A 167 0.42 -10.49 5.26
N GLU A 168 0.08 -11.76 5.46
CA GLU A 168 0.86 -12.70 6.27
C GLU A 168 2.28 -12.94 5.76
N GLU A 169 2.42 -13.02 4.43
CA GLU A 169 3.75 -13.21 3.80
C GLU A 169 4.62 -11.98 4.05
N ASP A 170 4.03 -10.80 4.00
CA ASP A 170 4.73 -9.54 4.23
C ASP A 170 5.28 -9.45 5.67
N PHE A 171 4.49 -9.81 6.68
CA PHE A 171 4.94 -9.84 8.08
C PHE A 171 6.08 -10.84 8.29
N THR A 172 5.99 -12.01 7.69
CA THR A 172 7.05 -13.02 7.75
C THR A 172 8.30 -12.53 7.02
N ALA A 173 8.16 -12.07 5.80
CA ALA A 173 9.29 -11.70 4.95
C ALA A 173 10.00 -10.43 5.43
N CYS A 174 9.26 -9.41 5.86
CA CYS A 174 9.81 -8.10 6.22
C CYS A 174 10.15 -7.93 7.68
N LEU A 175 9.42 -8.59 8.60
CA LEU A 175 9.62 -8.42 10.03
C LEU A 175 10.08 -9.71 10.73
N GLY A 176 9.89 -10.87 10.08
CA GLY A 176 10.31 -12.18 10.61
C GLY A 176 9.30 -12.79 11.58
N TYR A 177 8.02 -12.43 11.48
CA TYR A 177 6.94 -13.01 12.27
C TYR A 177 6.17 -14.05 11.48
N GLU A 178 6.30 -15.29 11.86
CA GLU A 178 5.57 -16.41 11.26
C GLU A 178 4.17 -16.53 11.83
N VAL A 179 3.19 -16.84 10.97
CA VAL A 179 1.83 -17.19 11.37
C VAL A 179 1.77 -18.70 11.64
N GLU A 180 1.46 -19.09 12.86
CA GLU A 180 1.35 -20.50 13.23
C GLU A 180 0.14 -21.17 12.55
N GLY A 181 0.32 -22.38 12.03
CA GLY A 181 -0.75 -23.21 11.45
C GLY A 181 -1.12 -22.88 9.99
N VAL A 182 -0.24 -22.18 9.27
CA VAL A 182 -0.31 -22.02 7.83
C VAL A 182 0.38 -23.21 7.18
N ASP A 183 -0.39 -24.11 6.55
CA ASP A 183 0.15 -25.14 5.66
C ASP A 183 0.52 -24.54 4.31
N ASP A 184 1.54 -25.11 3.63
CA ASP A 184 2.06 -24.69 2.31
C ASP A 184 0.98 -24.57 1.19
N GLY A 185 -0.25 -24.93 1.47
CA GLY A 185 -1.40 -24.85 0.56
C GLY A 185 -2.40 -23.73 0.83
N MET A 186 -2.19 -22.87 1.81
CA MET A 186 -2.99 -21.66 2.19
C MET A 186 -4.52 -21.77 1.94
N LYS A 187 -5.15 -22.87 2.37
CA LYS A 187 -6.59 -23.07 2.15
C LYS A 187 -7.49 -22.41 3.21
N LYS A 188 -6.95 -22.06 4.37
CA LYS A 188 -7.62 -21.29 5.43
C LYS A 188 -6.56 -20.70 6.36
N LEU A 189 -6.53 -19.39 6.45
CA LEU A 189 -5.73 -18.70 7.47
C LEU A 189 -6.43 -18.86 8.82
N PRO A 190 -5.82 -19.50 9.81
CA PRO A 190 -6.41 -19.61 11.13
C PRO A 190 -6.35 -18.23 11.79
N LEU A 191 -7.52 -17.62 12.02
CA LEU A 191 -7.66 -16.34 12.71
C LEU A 191 -6.85 -16.29 14.02
N GLU A 192 -6.80 -17.40 14.74
CA GLU A 192 -6.01 -17.53 15.96
C GLU A 192 -4.49 -17.45 15.73
N GLY A 193 -3.99 -17.97 14.60
CA GLY A 193 -2.59 -17.81 14.21
C GLY A 193 -2.23 -16.34 13.97
N TYR A 194 -3.13 -15.60 13.32
CA TYR A 194 -2.99 -14.15 13.14
C TYR A 194 -2.98 -13.40 14.46
N LYS A 195 -3.93 -13.65 15.33
CA LYS A 195 -3.99 -13.01 16.66
C LYS A 195 -2.69 -13.23 17.44
N LYS A 196 -2.16 -14.45 17.41
CA LYS A 196 -0.88 -14.76 18.07
C LYS A 196 0.29 -14.00 17.43
N MET A 197 0.36 -13.94 16.11
CA MET A 197 1.38 -13.16 15.40
C MET A 197 1.27 -11.67 15.77
N ILE A 198 0.09 -11.07 15.67
CA ILE A 198 -0.16 -9.67 16.00
C ILE A 198 0.26 -9.36 17.44
N ASN A 199 -0.07 -10.21 18.41
CA ASN A 199 0.32 -10.02 19.81
C ASN A 199 1.83 -10.00 20.00
N ARG A 200 2.60 -10.77 19.21
CA ARG A 200 4.07 -10.69 19.22
C ARG A 200 4.56 -9.39 18.60
N VAL A 201 4.00 -9.01 17.45
CA VAL A 201 4.35 -7.76 16.75
C VAL A 201 4.14 -6.54 17.64
N VAL A 202 2.99 -6.43 18.29
CA VAL A 202 2.65 -5.30 19.19
C VAL A 202 3.58 -5.23 20.41
N LYS A 203 3.99 -6.39 20.93
CA LYS A 203 4.95 -6.43 22.04
C LYS A 203 6.31 -5.86 21.65
N ASP A 204 6.77 -6.14 20.43
CA ASP A 204 8.07 -5.70 19.95
C ASP A 204 8.01 -4.27 19.36
N TYR A 205 6.84 -3.86 18.85
CA TYR A 205 6.57 -2.52 18.31
C TYR A 205 5.39 -1.85 19.01
N PRO A 206 5.57 -1.37 20.25
CA PRO A 206 4.49 -0.72 21.01
C PRO A 206 4.04 0.62 20.44
N ASN A 207 4.74 1.14 19.45
CA ASN A 207 4.36 2.33 18.69
C ASN A 207 3.23 2.08 17.68
N PHE A 208 2.95 0.82 17.31
CA PHE A 208 1.82 0.53 16.42
C PHE A 208 0.50 0.74 17.15
N SER A 209 -0.29 1.68 16.69
CA SER A 209 -1.68 1.85 17.12
C SER A 209 -2.64 0.95 16.34
N ILE A 210 -2.31 0.68 15.08
CA ILE A 210 -3.11 -0.14 14.15
C ILE A 210 -2.21 -1.14 13.41
N ILE A 211 -2.69 -2.38 13.31
CA ILE A 211 -2.13 -3.38 12.39
C ILE A 211 -3.27 -3.88 11.52
N ALA A 212 -3.18 -3.68 10.21
CA ALA A 212 -4.20 -4.09 9.26
C ALA A 212 -3.65 -5.12 8.27
N THR A 213 -4.44 -6.16 8.04
CA THR A 213 -4.04 -7.29 7.20
C THR A 213 -5.14 -7.63 6.22
N THR A 214 -4.81 -7.69 4.93
CA THR A 214 -5.72 -8.21 3.91
C THR A 214 -5.70 -9.73 3.89
N LEU A 215 -6.86 -10.34 3.74
CA LEU A 215 -7.05 -11.78 3.64
C LEU A 215 -7.52 -12.13 2.23
N ARG A 216 -6.73 -12.87 1.49
CA ARG A 216 -7.10 -13.27 0.13
C ARG A 216 -6.83 -14.75 -0.11
N THR A 217 -7.87 -15.46 -0.60
CA THR A 217 -7.71 -16.81 -1.11
C THR A 217 -7.96 -16.82 -2.62
N VAL A 218 -6.95 -17.18 -3.38
CA VAL A 218 -7.03 -17.27 -4.85
C VAL A 218 -7.63 -18.62 -5.23
N LYS A 219 -8.83 -18.63 -5.86
CA LYS A 219 -9.45 -19.84 -6.43
C LYS A 219 -9.06 -20.03 -7.89
N THR A 220 -9.17 -18.94 -8.65
CA THR A 220 -8.68 -18.79 -10.02
C THR A 220 -8.11 -17.41 -10.19
N ALA A 221 -7.52 -17.10 -11.34
CA ALA A 221 -7.02 -15.75 -11.61
C ALA A 221 -8.13 -14.67 -11.57
N THR A 222 -9.37 -15.07 -11.81
CA THR A 222 -10.55 -14.17 -11.89
C THR A 222 -11.56 -14.38 -10.75
N VAL A 223 -11.36 -15.34 -9.84
CA VAL A 223 -12.23 -15.58 -8.69
C VAL A 223 -11.41 -15.70 -7.43
N ASN A 224 -11.64 -14.79 -6.48
CA ASN A 224 -10.96 -14.78 -5.19
C ASN A 224 -11.94 -14.65 -4.03
N ASP A 225 -11.55 -15.12 -2.86
CA ASP A 225 -12.16 -14.69 -1.62
C ASP A 225 -11.36 -13.48 -1.09
N TRP A 226 -12.07 -12.51 -0.51
CA TRP A 226 -11.50 -11.27 -0.04
C TRP A 226 -12.06 -10.84 1.30
N GLY A 227 -11.20 -10.42 2.21
CA GLY A 227 -11.53 -9.90 3.52
C GLY A 227 -10.36 -9.15 4.13
N ALA A 228 -10.50 -8.70 5.35
CA ALA A 228 -9.42 -8.04 6.08
C ALA A 228 -9.62 -8.14 7.59
N LEU A 229 -8.53 -7.96 8.31
CA LEU A 229 -8.47 -7.81 9.75
C LEU A 229 -7.83 -6.48 10.12
N CYS A 230 -8.25 -5.92 11.23
CA CYS A 230 -7.61 -4.77 11.87
C CYS A 230 -7.45 -5.06 13.35
N TRP A 231 -6.25 -4.90 13.89
CA TRP A 231 -5.99 -4.85 15.31
C TRP A 231 -5.88 -3.39 15.75
N ALA A 232 -6.56 -3.06 16.82
CA ALA A 232 -6.46 -1.77 17.52
C ALA A 232 -6.77 -1.96 19.00
N ASP A 233 -6.00 -1.35 19.88
CA ASP A 233 -6.22 -1.29 21.33
C ASP A 233 -6.53 -2.67 21.97
N GLY A 234 -5.79 -3.70 21.57
CA GLY A 234 -5.95 -5.05 22.10
C GLY A 234 -7.08 -5.88 21.47
N ASN A 235 -7.87 -5.30 20.56
CA ASN A 235 -8.99 -5.96 19.89
C ASN A 235 -8.69 -6.24 18.42
N VAL A 236 -9.27 -7.33 17.88
CA VAL A 236 -9.22 -7.65 16.46
C VAL A 236 -10.61 -7.48 15.86
N TYR A 237 -10.69 -6.65 14.85
CA TYR A 237 -11.89 -6.36 14.07
C TYR A 237 -11.80 -7.04 12.71
N GLU A 238 -12.86 -7.69 12.29
CA GLU A 238 -12.94 -8.39 11.00
C GLU A 238 -13.86 -7.62 10.06
N ALA A 239 -13.39 -7.35 8.84
CA ALA A 239 -14.25 -6.88 7.77
C ALA A 239 -15.12 -8.04 7.21
N ALA A 240 -16.23 -7.69 6.57
CA ALA A 240 -17.07 -8.65 5.89
C ALA A 240 -16.29 -9.49 4.89
N HIS A 241 -16.34 -10.81 5.01
CA HIS A 241 -15.63 -11.72 4.13
C HIS A 241 -16.44 -11.99 2.86
N ARG A 242 -15.91 -11.53 1.72
CA ARG A 242 -16.54 -11.65 0.39
C ARG A 242 -16.01 -12.89 -0.32
N LYS A 243 -16.85 -13.94 -0.39
CA LYS A 243 -16.51 -15.19 -1.06
C LYS A 243 -16.84 -15.13 -2.55
N ASN A 244 -16.00 -15.80 -3.36
CA ASN A 244 -16.19 -15.90 -4.81
C ASN A 244 -16.33 -14.54 -5.51
N LEU A 245 -15.57 -13.56 -5.06
CA LEU A 245 -15.51 -12.26 -5.73
C LEU A 245 -14.95 -12.45 -7.14
N GLU A 246 -15.76 -12.10 -8.13
CA GLU A 246 -15.32 -12.05 -9.53
C GLU A 246 -14.52 -10.76 -9.74
N ILE A 247 -13.30 -10.89 -10.21
CA ILE A 247 -12.38 -9.77 -10.38
C ILE A 247 -11.96 -9.60 -11.83
N LEU A 248 -11.87 -8.37 -12.28
CA LEU A 248 -11.30 -8.02 -13.59
C LEU A 248 -9.79 -7.88 -13.51
N ASP A 249 -9.29 -7.18 -12.49
CA ASP A 249 -7.87 -7.04 -12.23
C ASP A 249 -7.60 -7.01 -10.72
N ARG A 250 -6.53 -7.63 -10.28
CA ARG A 250 -6.14 -7.63 -8.87
C ARG A 250 -5.22 -6.48 -8.47
N VAL A 251 -4.65 -5.79 -9.47
CA VAL A 251 -3.72 -4.69 -9.25
C VAL A 251 -4.48 -3.52 -8.62
N GLY A 252 -3.86 -2.85 -7.65
CA GLY A 252 -4.49 -1.73 -6.93
C GLY A 252 -5.46 -2.12 -5.79
N GLY A 253 -5.81 -3.42 -5.63
CA GLY A 253 -6.68 -3.86 -4.53
C GLY A 253 -6.10 -3.58 -3.14
N GLY A 254 -4.79 -3.77 -2.95
CA GLY A 254 -4.07 -3.44 -1.71
C GLY A 254 -4.00 -1.94 -1.46
N ASP A 255 -3.63 -1.15 -2.47
CA ASP A 255 -3.57 0.32 -2.37
C ASP A 255 -4.96 0.91 -2.08
N SER A 256 -6.01 0.35 -2.69
CA SER A 256 -7.39 0.75 -2.42
C SER A 256 -7.84 0.35 -1.02
N PHE A 257 -7.42 -0.82 -0.53
CA PHE A 257 -7.63 -1.20 0.87
C PHE A 257 -6.96 -0.18 1.82
N ALA A 258 -5.69 0.12 1.61
CA ALA A 258 -4.97 1.10 2.43
C ALA A 258 -5.67 2.47 2.41
N SER A 259 -6.14 2.93 1.25
CA SER A 259 -6.84 4.21 1.14
C SER A 259 -8.18 4.23 1.86
N GLY A 260 -8.98 3.17 1.78
CA GLY A 260 -10.25 3.04 2.51
C GLY A 260 -10.04 2.96 4.02
N LEU A 261 -9.02 2.20 4.47
CA LEU A 261 -8.62 2.13 5.87
C LEU A 261 -8.22 3.51 6.42
N ILE A 262 -7.35 4.23 5.70
CA ILE A 262 -6.90 5.58 6.08
C ILE A 262 -8.10 6.54 6.16
N TYR A 263 -9.01 6.49 5.18
CA TYR A 263 -10.22 7.30 5.19
C TYR A 263 -11.06 7.04 6.44
N GLY A 264 -11.35 5.78 6.73
CA GLY A 264 -12.14 5.39 7.91
C GLY A 264 -11.49 5.81 9.23
N LEU A 265 -10.18 5.60 9.39
CA LEU A 265 -9.44 6.03 10.58
C LEU A 265 -9.44 7.56 10.76
N MET A 266 -9.40 8.33 9.67
CA MET A 266 -9.38 9.80 9.73
C MET A 266 -10.77 10.44 9.92
N THR A 267 -11.85 9.74 9.62
CA THR A 267 -13.21 10.30 9.59
C THR A 267 -14.15 9.71 10.63
N ALA A 268 -14.04 8.41 10.91
CA ALA A 268 -14.95 7.72 11.83
C ALA A 268 -14.34 7.44 13.20
N GLU A 269 -13.00 7.45 13.32
CA GLU A 269 -12.28 7.08 14.53
C GLU A 269 -12.68 5.70 15.11
N ASP A 270 -13.24 4.83 14.25
CA ASP A 270 -13.69 3.48 14.56
C ASP A 270 -12.91 2.45 13.72
N PRO A 271 -12.03 1.65 14.34
CA PRO A 271 -11.23 0.65 13.63
C PRO A 271 -12.07 -0.40 12.89
N LYS A 272 -13.25 -0.74 13.42
CA LYS A 272 -14.17 -1.67 12.77
C LYS A 272 -14.70 -1.11 11.45
N LEU A 273 -15.15 0.13 11.49
CA LEU A 273 -15.64 0.81 10.28
C LEU A 273 -14.50 1.08 9.30
N ALA A 274 -13.32 1.45 9.79
CA ALA A 274 -12.15 1.69 8.95
C ALA A 274 -11.73 0.45 8.15
N VAL A 275 -11.67 -0.73 8.79
CA VAL A 275 -11.33 -1.97 8.08
C VAL A 275 -12.42 -2.38 7.07
N GLU A 276 -13.70 -2.07 7.35
CA GLU A 276 -14.79 -2.29 6.38
C GLU A 276 -14.65 -1.37 5.16
N TYR A 277 -14.35 -0.07 5.33
CA TYR A 277 -14.05 0.84 4.21
C TYR A 277 -12.87 0.32 3.37
N GLY A 278 -11.80 -0.11 4.02
CA GLY A 278 -10.65 -0.70 3.34
C GLY A 278 -11.03 -1.92 2.51
N ALA A 279 -11.70 -2.90 3.12
CA ALA A 279 -12.09 -4.14 2.46
C ALA A 279 -13.11 -3.90 1.33
N ALA A 280 -14.06 -2.98 1.51
CA ALA A 280 -15.05 -2.62 0.50
C ALA A 280 -14.39 -1.93 -0.71
N HIS A 281 -13.54 -0.93 -0.46
CA HIS A 281 -12.84 -0.22 -1.53
C HIS A 281 -11.86 -1.13 -2.29
N GLY A 282 -11.12 -1.99 -1.59
CA GLY A 282 -10.25 -2.98 -2.23
C GLY A 282 -11.02 -3.97 -3.11
N ALA A 283 -12.21 -4.41 -2.67
CA ALA A 283 -13.08 -5.27 -3.48
C ALA A 283 -13.57 -4.55 -4.74
N LEU A 284 -14.05 -3.31 -4.62
CA LEU A 284 -14.54 -2.50 -5.75
C LEU A 284 -13.43 -2.21 -6.76
N ALA A 285 -12.23 -1.89 -6.30
CA ALA A 285 -11.08 -1.63 -7.18
C ALA A 285 -10.79 -2.82 -8.10
N MET A 286 -10.92 -4.04 -7.59
CA MET A 286 -10.69 -5.25 -8.38
C MET A 286 -11.80 -5.53 -9.41
N THR A 287 -12.90 -4.80 -9.40
CA THR A 287 -13.97 -4.90 -10.42
C THR A 287 -13.78 -3.96 -11.61
N THR A 288 -12.72 -3.16 -11.61
CA THR A 288 -12.34 -2.30 -12.74
C THR A 288 -11.04 -2.79 -13.38
N PRO A 289 -10.84 -2.58 -14.69
CA PRO A 289 -9.56 -2.90 -15.31
C PRO A 289 -8.48 -1.88 -14.93
N GLY A 290 -7.25 -2.35 -14.77
CA GLY A 290 -6.10 -1.50 -14.40
C GLY A 290 -5.95 -1.34 -12.88
N ASP A 291 -5.03 -0.47 -12.50
CA ASP A 291 -4.59 -0.26 -11.11
C ASP A 291 -5.24 0.95 -10.43
N THR A 292 -6.10 1.66 -11.14
CA THR A 292 -6.78 2.87 -10.64
C THR A 292 -8.23 2.56 -10.29
N SER A 293 -8.58 2.71 -9.01
CA SER A 293 -9.98 2.59 -8.59
C SER A 293 -10.83 3.71 -9.18
N MET A 294 -11.94 3.32 -9.80
CA MET A 294 -12.96 4.24 -10.31
C MET A 294 -14.17 4.36 -9.37
N ALA A 295 -14.14 3.69 -8.22
CA ALA A 295 -15.24 3.71 -7.25
C ALA A 295 -15.45 5.12 -6.67
N ALA A 296 -16.71 5.44 -6.41
CA ALA A 296 -17.12 6.63 -5.67
C ALA A 296 -17.41 6.29 -4.20
N LEU A 297 -17.46 7.30 -3.34
CA LEU A 297 -17.69 7.11 -1.90
C LEU A 297 -19.02 6.39 -1.62
N ASP A 298 -20.09 6.78 -2.29
CA ASP A 298 -21.43 6.18 -2.14
C ASP A 298 -21.47 4.69 -2.54
N GLU A 299 -20.63 4.27 -3.49
CA GLU A 299 -20.48 2.86 -3.82
C GLU A 299 -19.80 2.09 -2.69
N VAL A 300 -18.74 2.66 -2.11
CA VAL A 300 -18.05 2.06 -0.96
C VAL A 300 -18.98 1.96 0.24
N GLU A 301 -19.68 3.05 0.59
CA GLU A 301 -20.64 3.08 1.71
C GLU A 301 -21.77 2.08 1.55
N ARG A 302 -22.26 1.89 0.33
CA ARG A 302 -23.27 0.87 0.04
C ARG A 302 -22.75 -0.54 0.31
N ILE A 303 -21.53 -0.85 -0.11
CA ILE A 303 -20.92 -2.15 0.14
C ILE A 303 -20.67 -2.35 1.64
N VAL A 304 -20.23 -1.33 2.36
CA VAL A 304 -20.10 -1.34 3.83
C VAL A 304 -21.44 -1.62 4.50
N GLY A 305 -22.52 -0.99 4.03
CA GLY A 305 -23.88 -1.17 4.53
C GLY A 305 -24.55 -2.49 4.10
N GLY A 306 -23.85 -3.42 3.45
CA GLY A 306 -24.42 -4.71 2.99
C GLY A 306 -25.32 -4.61 1.78
N GLY A 307 -25.20 -3.52 0.98
CA GLY A 307 -25.99 -3.29 -0.22
C GLY A 307 -25.78 -4.33 -1.32
N SER A 308 -26.80 -4.50 -2.17
CA SER A 308 -26.79 -5.45 -3.29
C SER A 308 -26.28 -4.82 -4.59
N ALA A 309 -25.83 -5.67 -5.53
CA ALA A 309 -25.41 -5.26 -6.88
C ALA A 309 -26.56 -4.86 -7.83
N ARG A 310 -27.73 -4.44 -7.27
CA ARG A 310 -28.86 -3.97 -8.09
C ARG A 310 -28.56 -2.64 -8.75
N VAL A 311 -29.10 -2.47 -9.95
CA VAL A 311 -28.99 -1.19 -10.70
C VAL A 311 -29.54 -0.04 -9.86
N ILE A 312 -28.72 1.02 -9.75
CA ILE A 312 -29.11 2.29 -9.14
C ILE A 312 -29.65 3.17 -10.27
N ARG A 313 -30.83 3.71 -10.06
CA ARG A 313 -31.48 4.64 -10.99
C ARG A 313 -31.62 6.01 -10.36
#